data_9b9267e7ab53268088467ba1f8f66981
#
_entry.id   9b9267e7ab53268088467ba1f8f66981
#
_cell.length_a   1.000
_cell.length_b   1.000
_cell.length_c   1.000
_cell.angle_alpha   90.00
_cell.angle_beta   90.00
_cell.angle_gamma   90.00
#
_symmetry.space_group_name_H-M   'P 1'
#
loop_
_entity.id
_entity.type
_entity.pdbx_description
1 polymer ?
#
loop_
_entity_poly.entity_id
_entity_poly.type
_entity_poly.pdbx_seq_one_letter_code
_entity_poly.pdbx_strand_id
1 'polypeptide(L)'
;MKLLKLSTTIIILFTFFLSLSIEARIWKDKKGNEIEAELMSIQAGKVFLKKSNGKTLRISKKTLCEADQKFLETAVPPKVKIDFSKNQDRRSDRYDIYMQCKIIITKTSSATHSGKLKATLLVIGKYERRPAFIILDKVSSKFTFNDSKTFTLEGKLFRMHDYYYSSYGQKYIGYIAIITDKNGKLVEIKSNRKEFLKDYKKIIMFRKGAVFDRKFKATTI
;
A
#
# COMPACT_ATOMS: atom_id res chain seq x y z
N MET A 1 10.65 63.43 4.57
CA MET A 1 11.37 62.24 4.08
C MET A 1 11.31 61.14 5.12
N LYS A 2 10.43 60.17 4.96
CA LYS A 2 10.34 58.99 5.86
C LYS A 2 10.99 57.79 5.18
N LEU A 3 12.08 57.31 5.73
CA LEU A 3 12.80 56.12 5.27
C LEU A 3 11.95 54.86 5.60
N LEU A 4 11.51 54.15 4.60
CA LEU A 4 10.89 52.84 4.71
C LEU A 4 11.99 51.81 5.02
N LYS A 5 11.98 51.22 6.20
CA LYS A 5 12.81 50.05 6.52
C LYS A 5 12.15 48.81 5.93
N LEU A 6 12.77 48.27 4.89
CA LEU A 6 12.39 46.99 4.29
C LEU A 6 12.99 45.86 5.16
N SER A 7 12.13 45.21 5.96
CA SER A 7 12.52 44.05 6.75
C SER A 7 12.42 42.80 5.86
N THR A 8 13.57 42.31 5.42
CA THR A 8 13.67 41.08 4.63
C THR A 8 13.61 39.88 5.58
N THR A 9 12.41 39.33 5.78
CA THR A 9 12.24 38.09 6.52
C THR A 9 12.59 36.93 5.60
N ILE A 10 13.80 36.41 5.74
CA ILE A 10 14.23 35.16 5.08
C ILE A 10 13.49 33.99 5.77
N ILE A 11 12.45 33.48 5.12
CA ILE A 11 11.80 32.23 5.51
C ILE A 11 12.68 31.10 5.00
N ILE A 12 13.54 30.57 5.89
CA ILE A 12 14.25 29.32 5.64
C ILE A 12 13.22 28.20 5.76
N LEU A 13 12.71 27.77 4.59
CA LEU A 13 11.88 26.58 4.47
C LEU A 13 12.78 25.36 4.69
N PHE A 14 12.94 24.97 5.96
CA PHE A 14 13.62 23.74 6.34
C PHE A 14 12.71 22.57 5.94
N THR A 15 12.80 22.13 4.68
CA THR A 15 12.21 20.88 4.22
C THR A 15 12.94 19.75 4.94
N PHE A 16 12.35 19.32 6.05
CA PHE A 16 12.73 18.12 6.78
C PHE A 16 12.41 16.92 5.85
N PHE A 17 13.37 16.60 4.98
CA PHE A 17 13.39 15.28 4.34
C PHE A 17 13.55 14.27 5.45
N LEU A 18 12.45 13.70 5.92
CA LEU A 18 12.43 12.44 6.65
C LEU A 18 12.90 11.35 5.68
N SER A 19 14.19 11.33 5.42
CA SER A 19 14.87 10.16 4.91
C SER A 19 14.60 9.08 5.97
N LEU A 20 13.74 8.12 5.66
CA LEU A 20 13.64 6.89 6.41
C LEU A 20 14.97 6.16 6.20
N SER A 21 15.98 6.58 6.94
CA SER A 21 17.22 5.85 7.07
C SER A 21 16.84 4.49 7.67
N ILE A 22 17.00 3.43 6.91
CA ILE A 22 17.14 2.12 7.51
C ILE A 22 18.43 2.25 8.30
N GLU A 23 18.34 2.25 9.63
CA GLU A 23 19.49 2.43 10.51
C GLU A 23 20.66 1.55 10.05
N ALA A 24 21.84 2.15 9.97
CA ALA A 24 23.06 1.40 9.73
C ALA A 24 23.16 0.32 10.80
N ARG A 25 23.43 -0.91 10.39
CA ARG A 25 23.61 -2.04 11.31
C ARG A 25 24.95 -2.71 11.06
N ILE A 26 25.43 -3.41 12.06
CA ILE A 26 26.59 -4.27 11.92
C ILE A 26 26.16 -5.56 11.22
N TRP A 27 26.76 -5.83 10.07
CA TRP A 27 26.60 -7.06 9.29
C TRP A 27 27.78 -7.96 9.55
N LYS A 28 27.55 -9.25 9.75
CA LYS A 28 28.58 -10.23 10.06
C LYS A 28 28.63 -11.34 9.00
N ASP A 29 29.81 -11.67 8.51
CA ASP A 29 29.99 -12.80 7.63
C ASP A 29 30.20 -14.11 8.43
N LYS A 30 30.26 -15.26 7.73
CA LYS A 30 30.49 -16.57 8.35
C LYS A 30 31.88 -16.73 8.98
N LYS A 31 32.84 -15.86 8.60
CA LYS A 31 34.19 -15.84 9.15
C LYS A 31 34.31 -14.94 10.37
N GLY A 32 33.24 -14.22 10.73
CA GLY A 32 33.22 -13.30 11.86
C GLY A 32 33.62 -11.87 11.50
N ASN A 33 33.94 -11.56 10.25
CA ASN A 33 34.21 -10.17 9.84
C ASN A 33 32.95 -9.34 9.92
N GLU A 34 33.09 -8.12 10.45
CA GLU A 34 31.97 -7.20 10.66
C GLU A 34 32.09 -5.96 9.77
N ILE A 35 30.96 -5.44 9.37
CA ILE A 35 30.86 -4.20 8.61
C ILE A 35 29.60 -3.44 9.00
N GLU A 36 29.75 -2.18 9.33
CA GLU A 36 28.64 -1.27 9.55
C GLU A 36 28.18 -0.67 8.21
N ALA A 37 26.91 -0.92 7.87
CA ALA A 37 26.33 -0.45 6.61
C ALA A 37 24.79 -0.44 6.65
N GLU A 38 24.20 0.39 5.81
CA GLU A 38 22.76 0.48 5.56
C GLU A 38 22.35 -0.54 4.47
N LEU A 39 21.26 -1.27 4.67
CA LEU A 39 20.71 -2.15 3.65
C LEU A 39 19.98 -1.34 2.58
N MET A 40 20.49 -1.39 1.35
CA MET A 40 19.85 -0.72 0.22
C MET A 40 18.85 -1.62 -0.51
N SER A 41 19.27 -2.82 -0.88
CA SER A 41 18.43 -3.76 -1.63
C SER A 41 18.96 -5.19 -1.60
N ILE A 42 18.10 -6.13 -2.02
CA ILE A 42 18.48 -7.53 -2.28
C ILE A 42 18.05 -7.85 -3.71
N GLN A 43 18.99 -8.31 -4.55
CA GLN A 43 18.73 -8.67 -5.93
C GLN A 43 19.51 -9.94 -6.30
N ALA A 44 18.84 -10.95 -6.86
CA ALA A 44 19.45 -12.19 -7.32
C ALA A 44 20.41 -12.83 -6.30
N GLY A 45 20.01 -12.86 -5.01
CA GLY A 45 20.85 -13.44 -3.93
C GLY A 45 22.05 -12.59 -3.53
N LYS A 46 22.20 -11.39 -4.06
CA LYS A 46 23.21 -10.41 -3.67
C LYS A 46 22.56 -9.36 -2.79
N VAL A 47 23.27 -8.94 -1.75
CA VAL A 47 22.88 -7.90 -0.80
C VAL A 47 23.70 -6.65 -1.13
N PHE A 48 23.04 -5.53 -1.30
CA PHE A 48 23.65 -4.23 -1.57
C PHE A 48 23.61 -3.42 -0.28
N LEU A 49 24.78 -3.09 0.23
CA LEU A 49 24.97 -2.35 1.48
C LEU A 49 25.66 -1.01 1.18
N LYS A 50 25.23 0.07 1.81
CA LYS A 50 25.87 1.38 1.74
C LYS A 50 26.61 1.65 3.01
N LYS A 51 27.92 1.84 2.91
CA LYS A 51 28.77 2.24 4.03
C LYS A 51 28.56 3.72 4.38
N SER A 52 28.98 4.11 5.58
CA SER A 52 28.94 5.51 6.03
C SER A 52 29.72 6.47 5.11
N ASN A 53 30.79 5.98 4.46
CA ASN A 53 31.55 6.74 3.46
C ASN A 53 30.88 6.83 2.07
N GLY A 54 29.60 6.40 1.93
CA GLY A 54 28.82 6.43 0.69
C GLY A 54 29.11 5.31 -0.31
N LYS A 55 30.18 4.51 -0.10
CA LYS A 55 30.53 3.41 -1.01
C LYS A 55 29.51 2.26 -0.89
N THR A 56 29.09 1.72 -2.03
CA THR A 56 28.20 0.57 -2.07
C THR A 56 29.03 -0.72 -2.11
N LEU A 57 28.70 -1.64 -1.23
CA LEU A 57 29.26 -2.99 -1.17
C LEU A 57 28.22 -3.98 -1.69
N ARG A 58 28.67 -4.91 -2.54
CA ARG A 58 27.85 -6.01 -3.06
C ARG A 58 28.37 -7.33 -2.53
N ILE A 59 27.60 -8.01 -1.68
CA ILE A 59 27.99 -9.29 -1.08
C ILE A 59 26.95 -10.38 -1.38
N SER A 60 27.34 -11.64 -1.33
CA SER A 60 26.41 -12.76 -1.46
C SER A 60 25.62 -12.94 -0.15
N LYS A 61 24.27 -13.14 -0.21
CA LYS A 61 23.48 -13.51 0.96
C LYS A 61 24.08 -14.73 1.69
N LYS A 62 24.61 -15.71 0.94
CA LYS A 62 25.16 -16.96 1.47
C LYS A 62 26.44 -16.79 2.31
N THR A 63 27.17 -15.68 2.14
CA THR A 63 28.40 -15.41 2.92
C THR A 63 28.12 -14.76 4.27
N LEU A 64 26.93 -14.21 4.48
CA LEU A 64 26.52 -13.65 5.77
C LEU A 64 26.28 -14.75 6.81
N CYS A 65 26.42 -14.41 8.09
CA CYS A 65 26.05 -15.30 9.20
C CYS A 65 24.53 -15.59 9.16
N GLU A 66 24.11 -16.63 9.84
CA GLU A 66 22.72 -17.11 9.83
C GLU A 66 21.73 -16.03 10.33
N ALA A 67 22.11 -15.31 11.39
CA ALA A 67 21.29 -14.24 11.96
C ALA A 67 21.00 -13.12 10.93
N ASP A 68 22.02 -12.75 10.15
CA ASP A 68 21.85 -11.72 9.11
C ASP A 68 21.09 -12.24 7.88
N GLN A 69 21.26 -13.51 7.52
CA GLN A 69 20.44 -14.13 6.48
C GLN A 69 18.95 -14.14 6.86
N LYS A 70 18.62 -14.49 8.11
CA LYS A 70 17.26 -14.46 8.67
C LYS A 70 16.69 -13.04 8.71
N PHE A 71 17.49 -12.06 9.13
CA PHE A 71 17.08 -10.65 9.09
C PHE A 71 16.69 -10.22 7.69
N LEU A 72 17.46 -10.57 6.66
CA LEU A 72 17.18 -10.20 5.27
C LEU A 72 15.85 -10.77 4.76
N GLU A 73 15.38 -11.89 5.28
CA GLU A 73 14.09 -12.48 4.91
C GLU A 73 12.89 -11.67 5.36
N THR A 74 13.07 -10.79 6.33
CA THR A 74 12.01 -9.92 6.85
C THR A 74 12.21 -8.45 6.55
N ALA A 75 13.45 -8.03 6.28
CA ALA A 75 13.84 -6.63 6.16
C ALA A 75 13.38 -5.98 4.85
N VAL A 76 13.38 -6.74 3.76
CA VAL A 76 12.99 -6.22 2.44
C VAL A 76 11.70 -6.90 2.00
N PRO A 77 10.60 -6.14 1.87
CA PRO A 77 9.36 -6.69 1.35
C PRO A 77 9.54 -7.25 -0.06
N PRO A 78 8.84 -8.34 -0.41
CA PRO A 78 8.93 -8.93 -1.74
C PRO A 78 8.27 -8.02 -2.77
N LYS A 79 8.72 -8.09 -4.02
CA LYS A 79 7.95 -7.53 -5.14
C LYS A 79 6.70 -8.37 -5.32
N VAL A 80 5.55 -7.70 -5.47
CA VAL A 80 4.26 -8.35 -5.64
C VAL A 80 3.52 -7.76 -6.82
N LYS A 81 2.66 -8.57 -7.43
CA LYS A 81 1.65 -8.16 -8.41
C LYS A 81 0.28 -8.30 -7.77
N ILE A 82 -0.61 -7.34 -8.00
CA ILE A 82 -2.00 -7.38 -7.53
C ILE A 82 -2.90 -7.55 -8.75
N ASP A 83 -3.73 -8.57 -8.76
CA ASP A 83 -4.81 -8.75 -9.74
C ASP A 83 -6.16 -8.59 -9.02
N PHE A 84 -7.05 -7.80 -9.61
CA PHE A 84 -8.39 -7.53 -9.08
C PHE A 84 -9.42 -8.23 -9.94
N SER A 85 -10.41 -8.82 -9.30
CA SER A 85 -11.60 -9.33 -9.97
C SER A 85 -12.86 -9.01 -9.15
N LYS A 86 -13.99 -8.97 -9.84
CA LYS A 86 -15.30 -8.80 -9.24
C LYS A 86 -16.26 -9.82 -9.82
N ASN A 87 -17.09 -10.39 -8.99
CA ASN A 87 -18.28 -11.16 -9.37
C ASN A 87 -19.51 -10.29 -9.12
N GLN A 88 -20.42 -10.25 -10.07
CA GLN A 88 -21.62 -9.44 -10.01
C GLN A 88 -22.79 -10.29 -10.44
N ASP A 89 -23.84 -10.33 -9.60
CA ASP A 89 -25.10 -10.96 -9.87
C ASP A 89 -26.21 -9.90 -9.85
N ARG A 90 -27.01 -9.86 -10.93
CA ARG A 90 -28.18 -9.00 -11.06
C ARG A 90 -29.42 -9.89 -10.96
N ARG A 91 -30.17 -9.76 -9.88
CA ARG A 91 -31.44 -10.46 -9.75
C ARG A 91 -32.51 -9.78 -10.61
N SER A 92 -33.16 -10.55 -11.46
CA SER A 92 -34.11 -10.09 -12.49
C SER A 92 -35.35 -9.41 -11.93
N ASP A 93 -35.71 -9.72 -10.70
CA ASP A 93 -36.94 -9.27 -10.03
C ASP A 93 -36.78 -8.01 -9.17
N ARG A 94 -35.53 -7.55 -9.00
CA ARG A 94 -35.21 -6.42 -8.14
C ARG A 94 -34.07 -5.61 -8.76
N TYR A 95 -34.16 -4.30 -8.60
CA TYR A 95 -33.12 -3.36 -9.03
C TYR A 95 -31.85 -3.44 -8.17
N ASP A 96 -31.59 -4.60 -7.60
CA ASP A 96 -30.47 -4.86 -6.71
C ASP A 96 -29.36 -5.59 -7.48
N ILE A 97 -28.17 -5.04 -7.37
CA ILE A 97 -26.94 -5.66 -7.85
C ILE A 97 -26.18 -6.17 -6.64
N TYR A 98 -25.93 -7.46 -6.58
CA TYR A 98 -25.05 -8.07 -5.59
C TYR A 98 -23.65 -8.17 -6.18
N MET A 99 -22.65 -7.72 -5.43
CA MET A 99 -21.27 -7.73 -5.90
C MET A 99 -20.35 -8.26 -4.80
N GLN A 100 -19.38 -9.07 -5.21
CA GLN A 100 -18.25 -9.50 -4.39
C GLN A 100 -16.97 -9.22 -5.14
N CYS A 101 -15.98 -8.62 -4.46
CA CYS A 101 -14.71 -8.26 -5.04
C CYS A 101 -13.58 -9.02 -4.36
N LYS A 102 -12.55 -9.39 -5.12
CA LYS A 102 -11.34 -10.01 -4.57
C LYS A 102 -10.08 -9.50 -5.24
N ILE A 103 -8.98 -9.61 -4.52
CA ILE A 103 -7.64 -9.40 -5.06
C ILE A 103 -6.82 -10.67 -4.88
N ILE A 104 -6.01 -10.97 -5.89
CA ILE A 104 -5.00 -12.01 -5.85
C ILE A 104 -3.65 -11.31 -5.85
N ILE A 105 -2.84 -11.59 -4.83
CA ILE A 105 -1.52 -11.02 -4.64
C ILE A 105 -0.52 -12.09 -4.94
N THR A 106 0.31 -11.88 -5.96
CA THR A 106 1.32 -12.85 -6.41
C THR A 106 2.70 -12.30 -6.12
N LYS A 107 3.52 -13.06 -5.39
CA LYS A 107 4.94 -12.75 -5.20
C LYS A 107 5.69 -12.97 -6.53
N THR A 108 6.31 -11.91 -7.05
CA THR A 108 7.04 -11.94 -8.32
C THR A 108 8.56 -12.05 -8.13
N SER A 109 9.07 -11.78 -6.92
CA SER A 109 10.48 -11.96 -6.60
C SER A 109 10.78 -13.40 -6.18
N SER A 110 11.98 -13.90 -6.55
CA SER A 110 12.50 -15.20 -6.11
C SER A 110 13.00 -15.20 -4.65
N ALA A 111 13.19 -14.00 -4.07
CA ALA A 111 13.70 -13.89 -2.70
C ALA A 111 12.72 -14.48 -1.69
N THR A 112 13.22 -15.24 -0.73
CA THR A 112 12.45 -15.72 0.41
C THR A 112 12.04 -14.51 1.26
N HIS A 113 10.77 -14.44 1.65
CA HIS A 113 10.26 -13.42 2.55
C HIS A 113 9.30 -14.08 3.54
N SER A 114 9.70 -14.12 4.80
CA SER A 114 8.93 -14.68 5.92
C SER A 114 8.22 -13.61 6.75
N GLY A 115 8.38 -12.32 6.38
CA GLY A 115 7.76 -11.21 7.09
C GLY A 115 6.24 -11.16 6.89
N LYS A 116 5.55 -10.74 7.95
CA LYS A 116 4.09 -10.49 7.88
C LYS A 116 3.80 -9.28 7.01
N LEU A 117 2.87 -9.44 6.08
CA LEU A 117 2.31 -8.38 5.23
C LEU A 117 0.84 -8.17 5.62
N LYS A 118 0.30 -7.01 5.27
CA LYS A 118 -1.12 -6.71 5.42
C LYS A 118 -1.66 -6.29 4.05
N ALA A 119 -2.70 -6.98 3.59
CA ALA A 119 -3.50 -6.59 2.44
C ALA A 119 -4.74 -5.82 2.88
N THR A 120 -5.11 -4.79 2.13
CA THR A 120 -6.36 -4.05 2.31
C THR A 120 -6.98 -3.81 0.95
N LEU A 121 -8.25 -4.17 0.80
CA LEU A 121 -9.08 -3.87 -0.37
C LEU A 121 -10.20 -2.92 0.04
N LEU A 122 -10.33 -1.80 -0.67
CA LEU A 122 -11.46 -0.90 -0.61
C LEU A 122 -12.18 -0.93 -1.95
N VAL A 123 -13.50 -1.08 -1.91
CA VAL A 123 -14.38 -1.01 -3.07
C VAL A 123 -15.18 0.28 -2.98
N ILE A 124 -15.14 1.08 -4.04
CA ILE A 124 -15.67 2.44 -4.04
C ILE A 124 -16.83 2.54 -5.03
N GLY A 125 -17.93 3.07 -4.56
CA GLY A 125 -19.09 3.45 -5.33
C GLY A 125 -19.26 4.95 -5.44
N LYS A 126 -20.21 5.34 -6.30
CA LYS A 126 -20.65 6.72 -6.47
C LYS A 126 -22.17 6.75 -6.45
N TYR A 127 -22.73 7.77 -5.83
CA TYR A 127 -24.16 8.07 -5.95
C TYR A 127 -24.47 8.65 -7.33
N GLU A 128 -25.58 8.20 -7.94
CA GLU A 128 -25.92 8.61 -9.30
C GLU A 128 -26.29 10.09 -9.38
N ARG A 129 -27.11 10.57 -8.46
CA ARG A 129 -27.62 11.95 -8.47
C ARG A 129 -26.83 12.94 -7.61
N ARG A 130 -25.75 12.48 -6.93
CA ARG A 130 -24.97 13.33 -6.03
C ARG A 130 -23.49 13.21 -6.35
N PRO A 131 -22.73 14.30 -6.24
CA PRO A 131 -21.28 14.27 -6.47
C PRO A 131 -20.53 13.66 -5.28
N ALA A 132 -21.06 12.55 -4.73
CA ALA A 132 -20.53 11.89 -3.55
C ALA A 132 -20.13 10.44 -3.86
N PHE A 133 -19.09 9.99 -3.19
CA PHE A 133 -18.58 8.62 -3.22
C PHE A 133 -18.95 7.88 -1.92
N ILE A 134 -18.92 6.57 -1.96
CA ILE A 134 -19.18 5.71 -0.80
C ILE A 134 -18.19 4.55 -0.78
N ILE A 135 -17.74 4.13 0.40
CA ILE A 135 -17.03 2.87 0.57
C ILE A 135 -18.05 1.73 0.62
N LEU A 136 -18.18 0.99 -0.49
CA LEU A 136 -19.11 -0.14 -0.62
C LEU A 136 -18.65 -1.33 0.20
N ASP A 137 -17.35 -1.63 0.17
CA ASP A 137 -16.74 -2.66 1.00
C ASP A 137 -15.31 -2.30 1.40
N LYS A 138 -14.88 -2.78 2.57
CA LYS A 138 -13.52 -2.65 3.06
C LYS A 138 -13.14 -3.90 3.82
N VAL A 139 -12.11 -4.58 3.35
CA VAL A 139 -11.59 -5.78 3.98
C VAL A 139 -10.08 -5.69 4.11
N SER A 140 -9.54 -6.26 5.20
CA SER A 140 -8.11 -6.34 5.44
C SER A 140 -7.75 -7.67 6.07
N SER A 141 -6.59 -8.21 5.71
CA SER A 141 -6.03 -9.41 6.32
C SER A 141 -4.53 -9.33 6.39
N LYS A 142 -3.95 -9.97 7.42
CA LYS A 142 -2.50 -10.20 7.51
C LYS A 142 -2.18 -11.54 6.85
N PHE A 143 -1.05 -11.63 6.18
CA PHE A 143 -0.61 -12.84 5.49
C PHE A 143 0.91 -12.92 5.39
N THR A 144 1.43 -14.10 5.01
CA THR A 144 2.84 -14.35 4.68
C THR A 144 2.91 -15.15 3.38
N PHE A 145 4.10 -15.22 2.76
CA PHE A 145 4.35 -16.04 1.58
C PHE A 145 5.20 -17.28 1.91
N ASN A 146 5.06 -17.86 3.11
CA ASN A 146 5.91 -18.99 3.52
C ASN A 146 5.76 -20.19 2.58
N ASP A 147 4.52 -20.62 2.34
CA ASP A 147 4.21 -21.88 1.64
C ASP A 147 3.56 -21.67 0.26
N SER A 148 3.19 -20.43 -0.06
CA SER A 148 2.52 -20.11 -1.32
C SER A 148 3.10 -18.84 -1.94
N LYS A 149 3.15 -18.81 -3.26
CA LYS A 149 3.49 -17.60 -4.02
C LYS A 149 2.30 -16.64 -4.17
N THR A 150 1.10 -17.08 -3.76
CA THR A 150 -0.14 -16.30 -3.93
C THR A 150 -0.90 -16.19 -2.62
N PHE A 151 -1.59 -15.07 -2.45
CA PHE A 151 -2.55 -14.84 -1.39
C PHE A 151 -3.80 -14.20 -1.97
N THR A 152 -4.98 -14.70 -1.59
CA THR A 152 -6.27 -14.13 -2.03
C THR A 152 -6.93 -13.43 -0.85
N LEU A 153 -7.32 -12.18 -1.05
CA LEU A 153 -8.17 -11.43 -0.13
C LEU A 153 -9.52 -11.21 -0.79
N GLU A 154 -10.54 -11.77 -0.20
CA GLU A 154 -11.91 -11.70 -0.69
C GLU A 154 -12.76 -10.78 0.19
N GLY A 155 -13.50 -9.86 -0.45
CA GLY A 155 -14.45 -8.96 0.18
C GLY A 155 -15.76 -9.69 0.52
N LYS A 156 -16.57 -9.03 1.32
CA LYS A 156 -17.93 -9.53 1.61
C LYS A 156 -18.86 -9.24 0.43
N LEU A 157 -19.87 -10.08 0.27
CA LEU A 157 -20.98 -9.77 -0.62
C LEU A 157 -21.68 -8.49 -0.14
N PHE A 158 -21.87 -7.53 -1.03
CA PHE A 158 -22.61 -6.30 -0.73
C PHE A 158 -23.63 -6.02 -1.83
N ARG A 159 -24.69 -5.31 -1.46
CA ARG A 159 -25.79 -4.92 -2.33
C ARG A 159 -25.63 -3.47 -2.74
N MET A 160 -25.87 -3.19 -4.02
CA MET A 160 -26.05 -1.85 -4.57
C MET A 160 -27.45 -1.76 -5.15
N HIS A 161 -28.09 -0.59 -5.03
CA HIS A 161 -29.35 -0.31 -5.71
C HIS A 161 -29.08 0.22 -7.11
N ASP A 162 -29.64 -0.43 -8.13
CA ASP A 162 -29.62 0.12 -9.49
C ASP A 162 -30.51 1.38 -9.56
N TYR A 163 -29.97 2.38 -10.23
CA TYR A 163 -30.52 3.73 -10.22
C TYR A 163 -31.90 3.86 -10.87
N TYR A 164 -32.26 3.01 -11.81
CA TYR A 164 -33.38 3.30 -12.72
C TYR A 164 -34.69 3.71 -12.03
N TYR A 165 -34.90 3.33 -10.76
CA TYR A 165 -36.09 3.65 -9.98
C TYR A 165 -35.85 4.23 -8.58
N SER A 166 -34.57 4.50 -8.19
CA SER A 166 -34.23 5.01 -6.86
C SER A 166 -33.44 6.30 -6.91
N SER A 167 -33.90 7.31 -6.16
CA SER A 167 -33.14 8.57 -5.95
C SER A 167 -31.79 8.37 -5.29
N TYR A 168 -31.54 7.20 -4.74
CA TYR A 168 -30.37 6.82 -3.95
C TYR A 168 -29.48 5.74 -4.60
N GLY A 169 -29.65 5.51 -5.91
CA GLY A 169 -28.87 4.54 -6.66
C GLY A 169 -27.37 4.75 -6.48
N GLN A 170 -26.67 3.62 -6.35
CA GLN A 170 -25.22 3.57 -6.20
C GLN A 170 -24.64 2.69 -7.30
N LYS A 171 -23.53 3.10 -7.89
CA LYS A 171 -22.79 2.27 -8.83
C LYS A 171 -21.35 2.09 -8.41
N TYR A 172 -20.81 0.90 -8.66
CA TYR A 172 -19.37 0.65 -8.55
C TYR A 172 -18.60 1.54 -9.53
N ILE A 173 -17.53 2.17 -9.05
CA ILE A 173 -16.67 2.99 -9.90
C ILE A 173 -15.20 2.59 -9.83
N GLY A 174 -14.78 1.92 -8.79
CA GLY A 174 -13.39 1.52 -8.68
C GLY A 174 -13.03 0.88 -7.35
N TYR A 175 -11.72 0.59 -7.22
CA TYR A 175 -11.14 -0.02 -6.05
C TYR A 175 -9.77 0.58 -5.73
N ILE A 176 -9.33 0.37 -4.50
CA ILE A 176 -7.93 0.54 -4.08
C ILE A 176 -7.51 -0.75 -3.39
N ALA A 177 -6.41 -1.34 -3.82
CA ALA A 177 -5.75 -2.46 -3.17
C ALA A 177 -4.38 -2.01 -2.67
N ILE A 178 -4.09 -2.23 -1.39
CA ILE A 178 -2.88 -1.75 -0.72
C ILE A 178 -2.24 -2.92 0.00
N ILE A 179 -0.94 -3.07 -0.19
CA ILE A 179 -0.11 -4.01 0.55
C ILE A 179 0.87 -3.20 1.40
N THR A 180 0.94 -3.48 2.68
CA THR A 180 1.91 -2.89 3.60
C THR A 180 2.71 -3.97 4.31
N ASP A 181 3.92 -3.62 4.75
CA ASP A 181 4.71 -4.46 5.64
C ASP A 181 4.19 -4.42 7.09
N LYS A 182 4.87 -5.11 8.00
CA LYS A 182 4.53 -5.15 9.43
C LYS A 182 4.56 -3.78 10.12
N ASN A 183 5.33 -2.84 9.58
CA ASN A 183 5.50 -1.48 10.11
C ASN A 183 4.52 -0.48 9.46
N GLY A 184 3.62 -0.94 8.57
CA GLY A 184 2.70 -0.09 7.83
C GLY A 184 3.31 0.62 6.62
N LYS A 185 4.58 0.36 6.28
CA LYS A 185 5.23 0.91 5.09
C LYS A 185 4.61 0.31 3.84
N LEU A 186 4.33 1.15 2.85
CA LEU A 186 3.76 0.73 1.57
C LEU A 186 4.71 -0.19 0.82
N VAL A 187 4.21 -1.36 0.42
CA VAL A 187 4.89 -2.34 -0.43
C VAL A 187 4.40 -2.22 -1.86
N GLU A 188 3.08 -2.20 -2.05
CA GLU A 188 2.45 -2.08 -3.37
C GLU A 188 1.06 -1.46 -3.23
N ILE A 189 0.65 -0.75 -4.28
CA ILE A 189 -0.70 -0.19 -4.38
C ILE A 189 -1.22 -0.30 -5.81
N LYS A 190 -2.48 -0.67 -5.94
CA LYS A 190 -3.18 -0.74 -7.23
C LYS A 190 -4.58 -0.17 -7.13
N SER A 191 -4.98 0.53 -8.17
CA SER A 191 -6.34 1.00 -8.39
C SER A 191 -6.61 1.06 -9.89
N ASN A 192 -7.87 0.99 -10.29
CA ASN A 192 -8.30 1.27 -11.66
C ASN A 192 -8.51 2.77 -11.92
N ARG A 193 -8.27 3.65 -10.92
CA ARG A 193 -8.42 5.10 -11.03
C ARG A 193 -7.22 5.85 -10.47
N LYS A 194 -6.64 6.74 -11.28
CA LYS A 194 -5.45 7.52 -10.90
C LYS A 194 -5.73 8.47 -9.73
N GLU A 195 -6.91 9.07 -9.66
CA GLU A 195 -7.31 9.95 -8.57
C GLU A 195 -7.31 9.26 -7.21
N PHE A 196 -7.70 7.97 -7.17
CA PHE A 196 -7.67 7.19 -5.94
C PHE A 196 -6.24 6.86 -5.49
N LEU A 197 -5.32 6.67 -6.42
CA LEU A 197 -3.91 6.46 -6.10
C LEU A 197 -3.28 7.69 -5.47
N LYS A 198 -3.62 8.88 -5.97
CA LYS A 198 -3.06 10.15 -5.45
C LYS A 198 -3.44 10.40 -4.00
N ASP A 199 -4.69 10.12 -3.63
CA ASP A 199 -5.23 10.44 -2.31
C ASP A 199 -5.50 9.20 -1.43
N TYR A 200 -4.88 8.06 -1.73
CA TYR A 200 -5.15 6.79 -1.05
C TYR A 200 -5.01 6.87 0.48
N LYS A 201 -4.07 7.67 1.00
CA LYS A 201 -3.87 7.84 2.44
C LYS A 201 -5.09 8.43 3.14
N LYS A 202 -5.83 9.32 2.48
CA LYS A 202 -7.10 9.87 2.99
C LYS A 202 -8.22 8.82 2.88
N ILE A 203 -8.30 8.16 1.72
CA ILE A 203 -9.39 7.22 1.41
C ILE A 203 -9.32 5.98 2.30
N ILE A 204 -8.12 5.48 2.61
CA ILE A 204 -7.95 4.29 3.47
C ILE A 204 -8.45 4.50 4.89
N MET A 205 -8.57 5.74 5.35
CA MET A 205 -9.10 6.06 6.67
C MET A 205 -10.62 5.87 6.77
N PHE A 206 -11.33 5.91 5.66
CA PHE A 206 -12.77 5.72 5.65
C PHE A 206 -13.15 4.27 6.00
N ARG A 207 -14.22 4.11 6.75
CA ARG A 207 -14.84 2.82 7.05
C ARG A 207 -15.85 2.44 5.97
N LYS A 208 -16.24 1.17 5.90
CA LYS A 208 -17.36 0.72 5.06
C LYS A 208 -18.61 1.56 5.36
N GLY A 209 -19.32 1.98 4.31
CA GLY A 209 -20.50 2.86 4.37
C GLY A 209 -20.17 4.35 4.50
N ALA A 210 -18.91 4.74 4.71
CA ALA A 210 -18.55 6.16 4.77
C ALA A 210 -18.75 6.83 3.41
N VAL A 211 -19.33 8.04 3.45
CA VAL A 211 -19.56 8.89 2.29
C VAL A 211 -18.56 10.04 2.28
N PHE A 212 -18.06 10.39 1.11
CA PHE A 212 -17.08 11.45 0.95
C PHE A 212 -17.24 12.17 -0.40
N ASP A 213 -16.77 13.41 -0.46
CA ASP A 213 -16.83 14.27 -1.63
C ASP A 213 -15.65 14.02 -2.61
N ARG A 214 -15.59 14.79 -3.71
CA ARG A 214 -14.50 14.73 -4.69
C ARG A 214 -13.14 15.17 -4.15
N LYS A 215 -13.10 15.86 -3.01
CA LYS A 215 -11.87 16.28 -2.32
C LYS A 215 -11.44 15.27 -1.26
N PHE A 216 -12.13 14.12 -1.18
CA PHE A 216 -11.93 13.06 -0.19
C PHE A 216 -12.10 13.56 1.25
N LYS A 217 -13.11 14.40 1.47
CA LYS A 217 -13.58 14.82 2.79
C LYS A 217 -14.87 14.09 3.12
N ALA A 218 -15.00 13.64 4.37
CA ALA A 218 -16.25 13.04 4.84
C ALA A 218 -17.41 14.02 4.64
N THR A 219 -18.54 13.50 4.20
CA THR A 219 -19.77 14.28 4.00
C THR A 219 -20.98 13.45 4.41
N THR A 220 -22.09 14.10 4.69
CA THR A 220 -23.41 13.49 4.90
C THR A 220 -24.20 13.50 3.59
N ILE A 221 -25.13 12.56 3.46
CA ILE A 221 -26.04 12.47 2.31
C ILE A 221 -27.32 13.23 2.61
#